data_d43da677c1d0cbaa9b4a2ab044219fe8
#
_entry.id   d43da677c1d0cbaa9b4a2ab044219fe8
#
_cell.length_a   1.000
_cell.length_b   1.000
_cell.length_c   1.000
_cell.angle_alpha   90.00
_cell.angle_beta   90.00
_cell.angle_gamma   90.00
#
_symmetry.space_group_name_H-M   'P 1'
#
loop_
_entity.id
_entity.type
_entity.pdbx_description
1 polymer ?
#
loop_
_entity_poly.entity_id
_entity_poly.type
_entity_poly.pdbx_seq_one_letter_code
_entity_poly.pdbx_strand_id
1 'polypeptide(L)'
;MRDFVLNLLRENARISAEKIASLGNFEVSAVEETIRKLEEERVIRGYTAICDDSVDDGKVKAVIEVKVSPNRDGGFDQVAKRIAKYPEVTDLFLVSGSFDLLITINGKSLKEVANFVASKLATIDGVLSTSTGFMLKKYKESGKIMEDFEDYERLKVTP
;
A
#
# COMPACT_ATOMS: atom_id res chain seq x y z
N MET A 1 -4.10 -21.91 -14.83
CA MET A 1 -4.93 -21.83 -13.62
C MET A 1 -4.35 -20.86 -12.59
N ARG A 2 -3.11 -21.05 -12.12
CA ARG A 2 -2.48 -20.23 -11.05
C ARG A 2 -2.56 -18.70 -11.28
N ASP A 3 -2.09 -18.22 -12.43
CA ASP A 3 -2.13 -16.78 -12.75
C ASP A 3 -3.56 -16.25 -12.92
N PHE A 4 -4.46 -17.08 -13.45
CA PHE A 4 -5.87 -16.76 -13.59
C PHE A 4 -6.53 -16.54 -12.22
N VAL A 5 -6.33 -17.46 -11.28
CA VAL A 5 -6.83 -17.37 -9.90
C VAL A 5 -6.27 -16.13 -9.22
N LEU A 6 -4.94 -15.91 -9.33
CA LEU A 6 -4.27 -14.78 -8.71
C LEU A 6 -4.78 -13.43 -9.25
N ASN A 7 -5.02 -13.30 -10.56
CA ASN A 7 -5.53 -12.08 -11.17
C ASN A 7 -6.95 -11.75 -10.68
N LEU A 8 -7.84 -12.75 -10.61
CA LEU A 8 -9.18 -12.54 -10.07
C LEU A 8 -9.18 -12.13 -8.60
N LEU A 9 -8.30 -12.74 -7.79
CA LEU A 9 -8.14 -12.36 -6.37
C LEU A 9 -7.56 -10.96 -6.20
N ARG A 10 -6.71 -10.49 -7.12
CA ARG A 10 -6.22 -9.11 -7.13
C ARG A 10 -7.31 -8.09 -7.42
N GLU A 11 -8.26 -8.44 -8.29
CA GLU A 11 -9.40 -7.57 -8.61
C GLU A 11 -10.45 -7.58 -7.50
N ASN A 12 -10.72 -8.75 -6.94
CA ASN A 12 -11.69 -8.95 -5.88
C ASN A 12 -11.24 -10.08 -4.94
N ALA A 13 -10.63 -9.72 -3.81
CA ALA A 13 -10.17 -10.68 -2.81
C ALA A 13 -11.30 -11.49 -2.13
N ARG A 14 -12.57 -11.11 -2.34
CA ARG A 14 -13.75 -11.81 -1.81
C ARG A 14 -14.49 -12.67 -2.84
N ILE A 15 -13.93 -12.82 -4.04
CA ILE A 15 -14.50 -13.74 -5.04
C ILE A 15 -14.44 -15.19 -4.51
N SER A 16 -15.53 -15.94 -4.61
CA SER A 16 -15.56 -17.32 -4.13
C SER A 16 -14.85 -18.28 -5.07
N ALA A 17 -14.38 -19.41 -4.52
CA ALA A 17 -13.73 -20.46 -5.30
C ALA A 17 -14.66 -21.03 -6.39
N GLU A 18 -15.97 -21.17 -6.11
CA GLU A 18 -16.98 -21.60 -7.07
C GLU A 18 -17.09 -20.63 -8.23
N LYS A 19 -17.04 -19.31 -7.93
CA LYS A 19 -17.13 -18.30 -8.99
C LYS A 19 -15.88 -18.30 -9.87
N ILE A 20 -14.70 -18.45 -9.27
CA ILE A 20 -13.43 -18.59 -10.00
C ILE A 20 -13.46 -19.84 -10.88
N ALA A 21 -13.90 -20.97 -10.33
CA ALA A 21 -14.01 -22.25 -11.01
C ALA A 21 -14.94 -22.14 -12.23
N SER A 22 -16.11 -21.52 -12.03
CA SER A 22 -17.07 -21.28 -13.11
C SER A 22 -16.51 -20.41 -14.24
N LEU A 23 -15.75 -19.34 -13.90
CA LEU A 23 -15.16 -18.43 -14.89
C LEU A 23 -14.01 -19.08 -15.69
N GLY A 24 -13.25 -19.96 -15.06
CA GLY A 24 -12.08 -20.61 -15.66
C GLY A 24 -12.36 -22.03 -16.18
N ASN A 25 -13.59 -22.54 -16.02
CA ASN A 25 -13.96 -23.93 -16.29
C ASN A 25 -13.03 -24.92 -15.58
N PHE A 26 -12.83 -24.71 -14.27
CA PHE A 26 -12.03 -25.55 -13.38
C PHE A 26 -12.92 -26.27 -12.37
N GLU A 27 -12.38 -27.33 -11.75
CA GLU A 27 -12.97 -27.94 -10.56
C GLU A 27 -12.78 -27.01 -9.34
N VAL A 28 -13.81 -26.87 -8.50
CA VAL A 28 -13.76 -26.00 -7.30
C VAL A 28 -12.61 -26.41 -6.37
N SER A 29 -12.47 -27.71 -6.12
CA SER A 29 -11.38 -28.25 -5.28
C SER A 29 -9.99 -27.91 -5.80
N ALA A 30 -9.80 -27.87 -7.12
CA ALA A 30 -8.53 -27.49 -7.73
C ALA A 30 -8.24 -25.98 -7.55
N VAL A 31 -9.27 -25.12 -7.55
CA VAL A 31 -9.15 -23.68 -7.27
C VAL A 31 -8.78 -23.46 -5.79
N GLU A 32 -9.49 -24.12 -4.87
CA GLU A 32 -9.18 -24.04 -3.42
C GLU A 32 -7.75 -24.48 -3.10
N GLU A 33 -7.32 -25.59 -3.68
CA GLU A 33 -5.94 -26.09 -3.52
C GLU A 33 -4.92 -25.10 -4.12
N THR A 34 -5.26 -24.44 -5.24
CA THR A 34 -4.41 -23.41 -5.85
C THR A 34 -4.27 -22.19 -4.94
N ILE A 35 -5.38 -21.72 -4.34
CA ILE A 35 -5.36 -20.59 -3.40
C ILE A 35 -4.51 -20.96 -2.19
N ARG A 36 -4.74 -22.12 -1.59
CA ARG A 36 -3.98 -22.62 -0.43
C ARG A 36 -2.46 -22.65 -0.72
N LYS A 37 -2.06 -23.16 -1.88
CA LYS A 37 -0.65 -23.15 -2.28
C LYS A 37 -0.07 -21.75 -2.45
N LEU A 38 -0.84 -20.82 -3.03
CA LEU A 38 -0.39 -19.43 -3.17
C LEU A 38 -0.16 -18.75 -1.81
N GLU A 39 -0.94 -19.09 -0.79
CA GLU A 39 -0.79 -18.61 0.58
C GLU A 39 0.40 -19.28 1.29
N GLU A 40 0.53 -20.61 1.21
CA GLU A 40 1.64 -21.36 1.80
C GLU A 40 3.00 -20.94 1.23
N GLU A 41 3.09 -20.76 -0.08
CA GLU A 41 4.27 -20.26 -0.78
C GLU A 41 4.52 -18.76 -0.55
N ARG A 42 3.64 -18.08 0.19
CA ARG A 42 3.67 -16.64 0.45
C ARG A 42 3.67 -15.77 -0.80
N VAL A 43 3.10 -16.24 -1.90
CA VAL A 43 2.78 -15.43 -3.08
C VAL A 43 1.64 -14.48 -2.73
N ILE A 44 0.59 -14.99 -2.06
CA ILE A 44 -0.40 -14.19 -1.38
C ILE A 44 0.07 -14.01 0.06
N ARG A 45 0.30 -12.76 0.46
CA ARG A 45 0.78 -12.43 1.81
C ARG A 45 -0.33 -11.94 2.74
N GLY A 46 -1.50 -11.68 2.21
CA GLY A 46 -2.65 -11.19 2.94
C GLY A 46 -3.71 -10.62 2.03
N TYR A 47 -4.84 -10.29 2.61
CA TYR A 47 -5.98 -9.64 1.97
C TYR A 47 -6.30 -8.37 2.73
N THR A 48 -6.71 -7.33 2.02
CA THR A 48 -7.09 -6.06 2.64
C THR A 48 -8.36 -5.52 1.99
N ALA A 49 -9.12 -4.74 2.76
CA ALA A 49 -10.23 -3.97 2.24
C ALA A 49 -9.77 -2.55 1.88
N ILE A 50 -10.22 -2.07 0.73
CA ILE A 50 -10.07 -0.68 0.33
C ILE A 50 -11.30 0.04 0.88
N CYS A 51 -11.07 1.02 1.76
CA CYS A 51 -12.12 1.73 2.46
C CYS A 51 -12.14 3.21 2.07
N ASP A 52 -13.33 3.81 2.18
CA ASP A 52 -13.50 5.25 2.07
C ASP A 52 -12.70 5.99 3.17
N ASP A 53 -12.28 7.23 2.88
CA ASP A 53 -11.50 8.03 3.83
C ASP A 53 -12.26 8.35 5.11
N SER A 54 -13.59 8.38 5.09
CA SER A 54 -14.42 8.63 6.27
C SER A 54 -14.29 7.56 7.36
N VAL A 55 -13.86 6.35 7.00
CA VAL A 55 -13.60 5.26 7.96
C VAL A 55 -12.41 5.56 8.85
N ASP A 56 -11.45 6.34 8.33
CA ASP A 56 -10.23 6.75 9.03
C ASP A 56 -10.31 8.18 9.59
N ASP A 57 -11.54 8.68 9.81
CA ASP A 57 -11.78 10.03 10.29
C ASP A 57 -10.96 10.35 11.55
N GLY A 58 -10.27 11.50 11.50
CA GLY A 58 -9.35 11.93 12.56
C GLY A 58 -7.96 11.28 12.54
N LYS A 59 -7.68 10.32 11.65
CA LYS A 59 -6.32 9.80 11.44
C LYS A 59 -5.57 10.62 10.38
N VAL A 60 -4.26 10.68 10.56
CA VAL A 60 -3.37 11.37 9.63
C VAL A 60 -2.51 10.33 8.92
N LYS A 61 -2.63 10.28 7.61
CA LYS A 61 -1.75 9.48 6.76
C LYS A 61 -0.63 10.36 6.20
N ALA A 62 0.61 9.96 6.40
CA ALA A 62 1.77 10.68 5.90
C ALA A 62 2.60 9.82 4.96
N VAL A 63 3.17 10.47 3.96
CA VAL A 63 4.16 9.91 3.04
C VAL A 63 5.50 10.56 3.35
N ILE A 64 6.52 9.74 3.62
CA ILE A 64 7.84 10.19 4.02
C ILE A 64 8.86 9.70 3.00
N GLU A 65 9.53 10.63 2.39
CA GLU A 65 10.70 10.40 1.54
C GLU A 65 11.94 10.37 2.40
N VAL A 66 12.76 9.34 2.26
CA VAL A 66 13.99 9.17 3.05
C VAL A 66 15.17 9.01 2.13
N LYS A 67 16.21 9.80 2.38
CA LYS A 67 17.52 9.63 1.76
C LYS A 67 18.42 8.84 2.68
N VAL A 68 19.06 7.81 2.14
CA VAL A 68 19.88 6.88 2.91
C VAL A 68 21.28 6.84 2.34
N SER A 69 22.29 6.82 3.23
CA SER A 69 23.66 6.52 2.82
C SER A 69 23.81 5.02 2.60
N PRO A 70 24.24 4.58 1.42
CA PRO A 70 24.50 3.16 1.18
C PRO A 70 25.73 2.73 2.01
N ASN A 71 25.52 1.90 3.01
CA ASN A 71 26.59 1.30 3.79
C ASN A 71 27.25 0.15 2.99
N ARG A 72 28.58 0.00 3.14
CA ARG A 72 29.37 -1.01 2.42
C ARG A 72 28.91 -2.46 2.69
N ASP A 73 28.33 -2.74 3.86
CA ASP A 73 28.02 -4.08 4.34
C ASP A 73 26.55 -4.51 4.28
N GLY A 74 25.67 -3.74 3.67
CA GLY A 74 24.23 -4.10 3.63
C GLY A 74 23.33 -3.17 2.85
N GLY A 75 23.90 -2.13 2.23
CA GLY A 75 23.16 -1.21 1.39
C GLY A 75 21.93 -0.60 2.08
N PHE A 76 20.86 -0.43 1.32
CA PHE A 76 19.58 0.10 1.79
C PHE A 76 18.78 -0.88 2.66
N ASP A 77 19.04 -2.19 2.52
CA ASP A 77 18.25 -3.26 3.15
C ASP A 77 18.27 -3.22 4.67
N GLN A 78 19.39 -2.89 5.28
CA GLN A 78 19.48 -2.83 6.74
C GLN A 78 18.59 -1.73 7.31
N VAL A 79 18.63 -0.53 6.72
CA VAL A 79 17.79 0.60 7.11
C VAL A 79 16.31 0.26 6.86
N ALA A 80 15.98 -0.27 5.68
CA ALA A 80 14.62 -0.67 5.33
C ALA A 80 14.06 -1.73 6.30
N LYS A 81 14.84 -2.77 6.65
CA LYS A 81 14.43 -3.80 7.61
C LYS A 81 14.19 -3.25 9.02
N ARG A 82 14.94 -2.23 9.44
CA ARG A 82 14.71 -1.55 10.74
C ARG A 82 13.41 -0.76 10.70
N ILE A 83 13.19 0.01 9.63
CA ILE A 83 11.98 0.82 9.44
C ILE A 83 10.73 -0.07 9.36
N ALA A 84 10.80 -1.17 8.63
CA ALA A 84 9.67 -2.10 8.46
C ALA A 84 9.17 -2.75 9.77
N LYS A 85 9.95 -2.68 10.86
CA LYS A 85 9.55 -3.22 12.17
C LYS A 85 8.67 -2.27 12.97
N TYR A 86 8.59 -1.00 12.59
CA TYR A 86 7.73 -0.05 13.29
C TYR A 86 6.26 -0.28 12.95
N PRO A 87 5.38 -0.43 13.94
CA PRO A 87 3.96 -0.68 13.71
C PRO A 87 3.23 0.48 13.04
N GLU A 88 3.79 1.68 13.12
CA GLU A 88 3.25 2.87 12.46
C GLU A 88 3.43 2.82 10.94
N VAL A 89 4.40 2.04 10.45
CA VAL A 89 4.71 1.91 9.03
C VAL A 89 3.73 0.95 8.37
N THR A 90 2.96 1.46 7.42
CA THR A 90 2.02 0.66 6.62
C THR A 90 2.64 0.17 5.33
N ASP A 91 3.42 1.02 4.67
CA ASP A 91 4.09 0.68 3.42
C ASP A 91 5.52 1.19 3.42
N LEU A 92 6.40 0.44 2.79
CA LEU A 92 7.82 0.78 2.65
C LEU A 92 8.34 0.27 1.31
N PHE A 93 8.86 1.17 0.49
CA PHE A 93 9.40 0.88 -0.83
C PHE A 93 10.80 1.44 -1.00
N LEU A 94 11.67 0.67 -1.65
CA LEU A 94 12.90 1.19 -2.24
C LEU A 94 12.54 1.76 -3.61
N VAL A 95 12.90 2.98 -3.88
CA VAL A 95 12.59 3.69 -5.12
C VAL A 95 13.84 4.23 -5.78
N SER A 96 13.79 4.45 -7.08
CA SER A 96 14.83 5.16 -7.82
C SER A 96 14.42 6.62 -7.98
N GLY A 97 15.33 7.56 -7.72
CA GLY A 97 15.02 8.99 -7.87
C GLY A 97 15.84 9.89 -6.94
N SER A 98 15.22 10.98 -6.51
CA SER A 98 15.84 11.98 -5.61
C SER A 98 15.98 11.51 -4.17
N PHE A 99 15.23 10.50 -3.77
CA PHE A 99 15.27 9.82 -2.47
C PHE A 99 15.33 8.31 -2.70
N ASP A 100 15.58 7.54 -1.64
CA ASP A 100 15.85 6.11 -1.74
C ASP A 100 14.70 5.26 -1.19
N LEU A 101 14.07 5.69 -0.09
CA LEU A 101 12.93 4.98 0.51
C LEU A 101 11.70 5.88 0.56
N LEU A 102 10.56 5.28 0.22
CA LEU A 102 9.24 5.86 0.37
C LEU A 102 8.49 5.09 1.45
N ILE A 103 8.02 5.81 2.47
CA ILE A 103 7.36 5.24 3.63
C ILE A 103 5.96 5.82 3.73
N THR A 104 4.97 4.99 3.99
CA THR A 104 3.64 5.44 4.39
C THR A 104 3.42 5.09 5.86
N ILE A 105 2.93 6.04 6.64
CA ILE A 105 2.58 5.82 8.05
C ILE A 105 1.19 6.36 8.36
N ASN A 106 0.55 5.75 9.35
CA ASN A 106 -0.69 6.23 9.93
C ASN A 106 -0.44 6.74 11.35
N GLY A 107 -0.90 7.95 11.64
CA GLY A 107 -0.82 8.57 12.97
C GLY A 107 -2.18 9.12 13.40
N LYS A 108 -2.36 9.31 14.71
CA LYS A 108 -3.58 9.91 15.28
C LYS A 108 -3.58 11.44 15.16
N SER A 109 -2.42 12.04 14.90
CA SER A 109 -2.26 13.49 14.76
C SER A 109 -0.98 13.84 14.01
N LEU A 110 -0.91 15.09 13.50
CA LEU A 110 0.32 15.65 12.91
C LEU A 110 1.50 15.58 13.89
N LYS A 111 1.25 15.81 15.19
CA LYS A 111 2.27 15.76 16.24
C LYS A 111 2.83 14.34 16.39
N GLU A 112 2.00 13.32 16.32
CA GLU A 112 2.44 11.92 16.40
C GLU A 112 3.35 11.57 15.22
N VAL A 113 2.96 11.97 14.00
CA VAL A 113 3.78 11.79 12.79
C VAL A 113 5.13 12.51 12.94
N ALA A 114 5.11 13.77 13.36
CA ALA A 114 6.35 14.54 13.57
C ALA A 114 7.26 13.90 14.62
N ASN A 115 6.69 13.40 15.73
CA ASN A 115 7.44 12.69 16.75
C ASN A 115 8.03 11.38 16.22
N PHE A 116 7.29 10.61 15.43
CA PHE A 116 7.81 9.40 14.80
C PHE A 116 9.04 9.72 13.93
N VAL A 117 8.94 10.73 13.08
CA VAL A 117 10.05 11.13 12.20
C VAL A 117 11.26 11.57 13.03
N ALA A 118 11.07 12.45 14.00
CA ALA A 118 12.17 13.03 14.77
C ALA A 118 12.83 12.02 15.73
N SER A 119 12.03 11.18 16.41
CA SER A 119 12.55 10.31 17.47
C SER A 119 12.89 8.89 17.00
N LYS A 120 12.27 8.41 15.93
CA LYS A 120 12.49 7.04 15.43
C LYS A 120 13.21 7.03 14.09
N LEU A 121 12.70 7.75 13.09
CA LEU A 121 13.20 7.64 11.72
C LEU A 121 14.54 8.37 11.53
N ALA A 122 14.62 9.64 11.93
CA ALA A 122 15.84 10.45 11.78
C ALA A 122 17.02 9.99 12.65
N THR A 123 16.76 9.15 13.65
CA THR A 123 17.81 8.61 14.55
C THR A 123 18.39 7.27 14.05
N ILE A 124 17.90 6.72 12.94
CA ILE A 124 18.43 5.48 12.36
C ILE A 124 19.75 5.79 11.67
N ASP A 125 20.80 5.05 12.03
CA ASP A 125 22.08 5.12 11.34
C ASP A 125 21.91 4.85 9.84
N GLY A 126 22.47 5.74 9.02
CA GLY A 126 22.34 5.70 7.56
C GLY A 126 21.23 6.56 7.00
N VAL A 127 20.29 7.06 7.80
CA VAL A 127 19.31 8.06 7.36
C VAL A 127 19.99 9.43 7.28
N LEU A 128 20.02 10.00 6.08
CA LEU A 128 20.66 11.30 5.81
C LEU A 128 19.67 12.46 5.92
N SER A 129 18.48 12.29 5.37
CA SER A 129 17.43 13.30 5.39
C SER A 129 16.05 12.67 5.23
N THR A 130 15.03 13.38 5.68
CA THR A 130 13.64 13.01 5.55
C THR A 130 12.81 14.20 5.08
N SER A 131 11.82 13.94 4.23
CA SER A 131 10.81 14.90 3.79
C SER A 131 9.43 14.30 4.02
N THR A 132 8.56 14.99 4.73
CA THR A 132 7.24 14.47 5.12
C THR A 132 6.14 15.26 4.44
N GLY A 133 5.31 14.57 3.68
CA GLY A 133 4.06 15.07 3.12
C GLY A 133 2.86 14.43 3.80
N PHE A 134 1.78 15.17 3.96
CA PHE A 134 0.53 14.64 4.51
C PHE A 134 -0.44 14.37 3.37
N MET A 135 -1.07 13.18 3.41
CA MET A 135 -2.10 12.82 2.45
C MET A 135 -3.38 13.58 2.82
N LEU A 136 -3.84 14.43 1.92
CA LEU A 136 -5.02 15.26 2.15
C LEU A 136 -6.30 14.59 1.66
N LYS A 137 -6.22 13.82 0.56
CA LYS A 137 -7.37 13.16 -0.05
C LYS A 137 -6.91 12.00 -0.92
N LYS A 138 -7.66 10.91 -0.93
CA LYS A 138 -7.50 9.80 -1.85
C LYS A 138 -8.47 9.93 -3.02
N TYR A 139 -7.96 10.00 -4.23
CA TYR A 139 -8.78 9.95 -5.45
C TYR A 139 -8.88 8.53 -6.03
N LYS A 140 -7.82 7.74 -5.84
CA LYS A 140 -7.74 6.36 -6.31
C LYS A 140 -6.82 5.56 -5.41
N GLU A 141 -7.22 4.34 -5.05
CA GLU A 141 -6.39 3.40 -4.28
C GLU A 141 -6.50 1.99 -4.89
N SER A 142 -5.35 1.35 -5.13
CA SER A 142 -5.27 -0.01 -5.68
C SER A 142 -6.20 -0.24 -6.91
N GLY A 143 -6.29 0.75 -7.80
CA GLY A 143 -7.12 0.69 -9.01
C GLY A 143 -8.59 1.09 -8.81
N LYS A 144 -9.06 1.27 -7.59
CA LYS A 144 -10.44 1.69 -7.29
C LYS A 144 -10.53 3.20 -7.17
N ILE A 145 -11.53 3.81 -7.83
CA ILE A 145 -11.85 5.23 -7.70
C ILE A 145 -12.53 5.40 -6.33
N MET A 146 -12.08 6.39 -5.57
CA MET A 146 -12.51 6.62 -4.19
C MET A 146 -13.64 7.66 -4.09
N GLU A 147 -13.92 8.38 -5.16
CA GLU A 147 -14.95 9.40 -5.21
C GLU A 147 -15.73 9.26 -6.51
N ASP A 148 -17.05 9.32 -6.44
CA ASP A 148 -17.87 9.45 -7.63
C ASP A 148 -17.61 10.83 -8.23
N PHE A 149 -16.85 10.87 -9.32
CA PHE A 149 -16.75 12.10 -10.09
C PHE A 149 -18.13 12.37 -10.69
N GLU A 150 -18.88 13.30 -10.12
CA GLU A 150 -20.03 13.86 -10.84
C GLU A 150 -19.49 14.39 -12.16
N ASP A 151 -19.97 13.83 -13.27
CA ASP A 151 -19.73 14.40 -14.58
C ASP A 151 -20.27 15.84 -14.53
N TYR A 152 -19.38 16.82 -14.41
CA TYR A 152 -19.73 18.20 -14.65
C TYR A 152 -20.17 18.29 -16.11
N GLU A 153 -21.48 18.14 -16.36
CA GLU A 153 -22.08 18.51 -17.63
C GLU A 153 -21.67 19.98 -17.87
N ARG A 154 -20.73 20.16 -18.79
CA ARG A 154 -20.42 21.49 -19.27
C ARG A 154 -21.73 22.12 -19.69
N LEU A 155 -22.15 23.16 -18.96
CA LEU A 155 -23.26 24.00 -19.35
C LEU A 155 -23.09 24.33 -20.85
N LYS A 156 -23.98 23.78 -21.68
CA LYS A 156 -24.03 24.14 -23.10
C LYS A 156 -24.36 25.60 -23.15
N VAL A 157 -23.37 26.43 -23.41
CA VAL A 157 -23.58 27.85 -23.74
C VAL A 157 -24.24 27.80 -25.11
N THR A 158 -25.57 27.98 -25.13
CA THR A 158 -26.32 28.19 -26.36
C THR A 158 -26.04 29.64 -26.79
N PRO A 159 -25.66 29.87 -28.06
CA PRO A 159 -25.37 31.20 -28.57
C PRO A 159 -26.64 32.09 -28.64
#